data_0d95c7baed9daac3d86274ba8ead5369
#
_entry.id   0d95c7baed9daac3d86274ba8ead5369
#
_cell.length_a   1.000
_cell.length_b   1.000
_cell.length_c   1.000
_cell.angle_alpha   90.00
_cell.angle_beta   90.00
_cell.angle_gamma   90.00
#
_symmetry.space_group_name_H-M   'P 1'
#
loop_
_entity.id
_entity.type
_entity.pdbx_description
1 polymer ?
#
loop_
_entity_poly.entity_id
_entity_poly.type
_entity_poly.pdbx_seq_one_letter_code
_entity_poly.pdbx_strand_id
1 'polypeptide(L)'
;MAAKEQAIKNVVLVGQGGVGKTMLAEAMLHLTGKTTRLGGHAGTKPTLDYDTQETARGFSISTTMAPVEWNGARINVLDAPCYPDFVGDAYAAMSAAETALFMVDAIDGPQTTTTRLWFAAEDLSLSRAVFINRLDKPEADFETALDLCKERFGNNLGAVTIPMGVGADFAGIIDVVHMKARHLENGKVVEEDIPAEYADAAEEARETLVDLVAEADDEVMMAYLEGEEVTQEDIENCLSTAIRERIFVPVFAGACVKEEGVISFMNAVVSWFPSMADFGRIPLVNGEQLDIDPDDERPVGFVFKSLNDPQNGKLSFLKVLSGTINAGIELINARTRKAERLGHLYLMTGRETTDVKSAAAGDIVVVPKLDALTGDTLSVTGKVEAASFRFPNSLYRIAIEPDKRGTEGKLYAFLEKSADADPTLSVERDEETGQTVISAIGEAQVSVLLERLEDRTGVTA
;
A
#
# COMPACT_ATOMS: atom_id res chain seq x y z
N MET A 1 -1.42 24.26 24.61
CA MET A 1 -0.42 23.35 23.99
C MET A 1 -1.01 22.96 22.65
N ALA A 2 -0.42 23.38 21.55
CA ALA A 2 -0.80 22.85 20.24
C ALA A 2 -0.57 21.32 20.28
N ALA A 3 -1.57 20.53 19.89
CA ALA A 3 -1.37 19.10 19.75
C ALA A 3 -0.19 18.92 18.77
N LYS A 4 0.82 18.15 19.19
CA LYS A 4 1.92 17.82 18.31
C LYS A 4 1.31 17.10 17.11
N GLU A 5 1.48 17.65 15.93
CA GLU A 5 0.91 17.09 14.70
C GLU A 5 1.38 15.64 14.57
N GLN A 6 0.45 14.71 14.46
CA GLN A 6 0.76 13.29 14.40
C GLN A 6 1.41 13.00 13.04
N ALA A 7 2.58 12.39 13.04
CA ALA A 7 3.21 11.97 11.78
C ALA A 7 2.34 10.95 11.05
N ILE A 8 2.15 11.14 9.74
CA ILE A 8 1.36 10.25 8.88
C ILE A 8 2.31 9.54 7.92
N LYS A 9 2.24 8.21 7.89
CA LYS A 9 3.02 7.35 7.01
C LYS A 9 2.07 6.52 6.15
N ASN A 10 2.15 6.65 4.84
CA ASN A 10 1.30 5.87 3.92
C ASN A 10 2.14 4.76 3.28
N VAL A 11 1.77 3.52 3.55
CA VAL A 11 2.46 2.33 3.07
C VAL A 11 1.51 1.47 2.27
N VAL A 12 1.84 1.19 1.02
CA VAL A 12 1.10 0.23 0.20
C VAL A 12 1.78 -1.14 0.23
N LEU A 13 1.01 -2.19 0.50
CA LEU A 13 1.47 -3.57 0.46
C LEU A 13 1.27 -4.12 -0.95
N VAL A 14 2.35 -4.50 -1.61
CA VAL A 14 2.37 -5.05 -2.96
C VAL A 14 3.17 -6.35 -3.02
N GLY A 15 3.03 -7.09 -4.12
CA GLY A 15 3.68 -8.39 -4.30
C GLY A 15 2.71 -9.37 -4.96
N GLN A 16 3.14 -10.59 -5.21
CA GLN A 16 2.27 -11.60 -5.82
C GLN A 16 1.10 -12.02 -4.93
N GLY A 17 0.13 -12.75 -5.51
CA GLY A 17 -0.97 -13.36 -4.76
C GLY A 17 -0.47 -14.39 -3.74
N GLY A 18 -1.09 -14.42 -2.56
CA GLY A 18 -0.85 -15.45 -1.56
C GLY A 18 0.42 -15.32 -0.69
N VAL A 19 1.26 -14.28 -0.88
CA VAL A 19 2.50 -14.07 -0.08
C VAL A 19 2.26 -13.56 1.34
N GLY A 20 1.02 -13.17 1.69
CA GLY A 20 0.68 -12.74 3.04
C GLY A 20 0.57 -11.23 3.25
N LYS A 21 0.27 -10.44 2.21
CA LYS A 21 0.01 -8.99 2.32
C LYS A 21 -1.10 -8.67 3.33
N THR A 22 -2.30 -9.19 3.07
CA THR A 22 -3.45 -9.07 3.99
C THR A 22 -3.12 -9.59 5.38
N MET A 23 -2.34 -10.69 5.48
CA MET A 23 -1.92 -11.22 6.77
C MET A 23 -1.01 -10.26 7.54
N LEU A 24 -0.10 -9.53 6.86
CA LEU A 24 0.70 -8.50 7.48
C LEU A 24 -0.18 -7.36 8.01
N ALA A 25 -1.12 -6.87 7.20
CA ALA A 25 -2.04 -5.81 7.62
C ALA A 25 -2.94 -6.24 8.78
N GLU A 26 -3.45 -7.47 8.77
CA GLU A 26 -4.23 -8.05 9.90
C GLU A 26 -3.37 -8.20 11.16
N ALA A 27 -2.09 -8.59 11.02
CA ALA A 27 -1.16 -8.66 12.15
C ALA A 27 -0.89 -7.27 12.75
N MET A 28 -0.73 -6.25 11.91
CA MET A 28 -0.59 -4.86 12.38
C MET A 28 -1.86 -4.39 13.11
N LEU A 29 -3.05 -4.69 12.63
CA LEU A 29 -4.32 -4.39 13.29
C LEU A 29 -4.43 -5.12 14.66
N HIS A 30 -4.02 -6.37 14.72
CA HIS A 30 -4.06 -7.15 15.95
C HIS A 30 -3.04 -6.66 17.00
N LEU A 31 -1.79 -6.46 16.60
CA LEU A 31 -0.72 -5.99 17.49
C LEU A 31 -0.96 -4.57 18.04
N THR A 32 -1.69 -3.74 17.29
CA THR A 32 -2.10 -2.41 17.76
C THR A 32 -3.41 -2.40 18.56
N GLY A 33 -4.03 -3.58 18.76
CA GLY A 33 -5.27 -3.74 19.52
C GLY A 33 -6.52 -3.24 18.81
N LYS A 34 -6.45 -2.95 17.50
CA LYS A 34 -7.63 -2.60 16.68
C LYS A 34 -8.55 -3.80 16.50
N THR A 35 -7.98 -5.00 16.42
CA THR A 35 -8.72 -6.27 16.42
C THR A 35 -8.34 -7.11 17.64
N THR A 36 -9.25 -7.94 18.10
CA THR A 36 -9.02 -8.81 19.28
C THR A 36 -8.45 -10.18 18.89
N ARG A 37 -8.37 -10.48 17.61
CA ARG A 37 -7.87 -11.75 17.04
C ARG A 37 -7.20 -11.45 15.70
N LEU A 38 -6.20 -12.26 15.37
CA LEU A 38 -5.56 -12.23 14.07
C LEU A 38 -6.54 -12.68 12.99
N GLY A 39 -6.93 -11.78 12.08
CA GLY A 39 -7.81 -12.08 10.97
C GLY A 39 -7.16 -12.98 9.93
N GLY A 40 -7.97 -13.78 9.20
CA GLY A 40 -7.47 -14.67 8.15
C GLY A 40 -6.67 -15.88 8.64
N HIS A 41 -6.56 -16.08 9.95
CA HIS A 41 -5.84 -17.20 10.56
C HIS A 41 -6.76 -18.04 11.44
N ALA A 42 -6.51 -19.39 11.48
CA ALA A 42 -7.19 -20.35 12.35
C ALA A 42 -8.73 -20.27 12.29
N GLY A 43 -9.32 -20.01 11.12
CA GLY A 43 -10.76 -19.90 10.91
C GLY A 43 -11.38 -18.55 11.28
N THR A 44 -10.56 -17.56 11.68
CA THR A 44 -11.01 -16.18 11.87
C THR A 44 -11.16 -15.50 10.51
N LYS A 45 -12.31 -14.82 10.30
CA LYS A 45 -12.50 -14.03 9.07
C LYS A 45 -11.55 -12.84 9.06
N PRO A 46 -10.94 -12.52 7.89
CA PRO A 46 -10.15 -11.31 7.78
C PRO A 46 -11.05 -10.06 7.90
N THR A 47 -10.50 -9.00 8.49
CA THR A 47 -11.15 -7.69 8.59
C THR A 47 -11.13 -6.98 7.25
N LEU A 48 -10.06 -7.19 6.47
CA LEU A 48 -9.77 -6.46 5.24
C LEU A 48 -10.41 -7.11 4.01
N ASP A 49 -10.40 -8.44 3.87
CA ASP A 49 -11.09 -9.16 2.78
C ASP A 49 -12.56 -9.42 3.17
N TYR A 50 -13.38 -8.38 3.18
CA TYR A 50 -14.77 -8.43 3.61
C TYR A 50 -15.78 -8.61 2.46
N ASP A 51 -15.39 -8.42 1.21
CA ASP A 51 -16.25 -8.64 0.05
C ASP A 51 -16.55 -10.14 -0.10
N THR A 52 -17.80 -10.48 -0.40
CA THR A 52 -18.22 -11.87 -0.63
C THR A 52 -17.44 -12.53 -1.76
N GLN A 53 -17.05 -11.75 -2.76
CA GLN A 53 -16.27 -12.24 -3.91
C GLN A 53 -14.82 -12.53 -3.53
N GLU A 54 -14.21 -11.75 -2.63
CA GLU A 54 -12.88 -11.98 -2.08
C GLU A 54 -12.86 -13.24 -1.21
N THR A 55 -13.84 -13.34 -0.30
CA THR A 55 -13.98 -14.51 0.57
C THR A 55 -14.20 -15.80 -0.21
N ALA A 56 -15.01 -15.78 -1.27
CA ALA A 56 -15.29 -16.94 -2.10
C ALA A 56 -14.08 -17.41 -2.92
N ARG A 57 -13.23 -16.46 -3.36
CA ARG A 57 -12.05 -16.74 -4.19
C ARG A 57 -10.76 -16.93 -3.38
N GLY A 58 -10.73 -16.45 -2.13
CA GLY A 58 -9.55 -16.53 -1.27
C GLY A 58 -8.41 -15.60 -1.68
N PHE A 59 -8.72 -14.49 -2.37
CA PHE A 59 -7.77 -13.42 -2.68
C PHE A 59 -8.46 -12.06 -2.77
N SER A 60 -7.71 -10.99 -2.49
CA SER A 60 -8.19 -9.60 -2.53
C SER A 60 -8.45 -9.13 -3.97
N ILE A 61 -9.57 -8.47 -4.18
CA ILE A 61 -10.00 -7.90 -5.48
C ILE A 61 -9.82 -6.39 -5.48
N SER A 62 -9.93 -5.77 -4.31
CA SER A 62 -9.96 -4.31 -4.14
C SER A 62 -9.03 -3.90 -3.02
N THR A 63 -8.35 -2.75 -3.17
CA THR A 63 -7.53 -2.17 -2.11
C THR A 63 -8.37 -1.86 -0.89
N THR A 64 -7.93 -2.30 0.27
CA THR A 64 -8.52 -1.98 1.56
C THR A 64 -7.54 -1.18 2.42
N MET A 65 -8.08 -0.45 3.40
CA MET A 65 -7.29 0.38 4.31
C MET A 65 -7.26 -0.21 5.71
N ALA A 66 -6.08 -0.14 6.34
CA ALA A 66 -5.86 -0.49 7.73
C ALA A 66 -5.04 0.62 8.43
N PRO A 67 -5.68 1.73 8.87
CA PRO A 67 -4.98 2.76 9.62
C PRO A 67 -4.68 2.25 11.04
N VAL A 68 -3.41 2.25 11.43
CA VAL A 68 -2.95 1.86 12.76
C VAL A 68 -2.18 2.99 13.41
N GLU A 69 -2.33 3.11 14.74
CA GLU A 69 -1.58 4.07 15.56
C GLU A 69 -0.38 3.34 16.18
N TRP A 70 0.82 3.83 15.94
CA TRP A 70 2.05 3.23 16.44
C TRP A 70 3.09 4.28 16.80
N ASN A 71 3.65 4.22 18.00
CA ASN A 71 4.71 5.11 18.49
C ASN A 71 4.49 6.60 18.20
N GLY A 72 3.23 7.08 18.31
CA GLY A 72 2.87 8.48 18.11
C GLY A 72 2.68 8.88 16.64
N ALA A 73 2.84 7.96 15.70
CA ALA A 73 2.50 8.14 14.30
C ALA A 73 1.24 7.36 13.92
N ARG A 74 0.58 7.75 12.82
CA ARG A 74 -0.43 6.95 12.15
C ARG A 74 0.15 6.36 10.89
N ILE A 75 0.07 5.04 10.76
CA ILE A 75 0.46 4.30 9.57
C ILE A 75 -0.82 3.93 8.83
N ASN A 76 -1.05 4.53 7.68
CA ASN A 76 -2.12 4.13 6.77
C ASN A 76 -1.61 3.00 5.89
N VAL A 77 -1.99 1.78 6.20
CA VAL A 77 -1.67 0.60 5.39
C VAL A 77 -2.72 0.44 4.30
N LEU A 78 -2.27 0.41 3.05
CA LEU A 78 -3.09 0.13 1.88
C LEU A 78 -2.80 -1.30 1.43
N ASP A 79 -3.69 -2.24 1.75
CA ASP A 79 -3.57 -3.64 1.30
C ASP A 79 -4.11 -3.75 -0.12
N ALA A 80 -3.21 -3.84 -1.10
CA ALA A 80 -3.55 -3.82 -2.51
C ALA A 80 -3.71 -5.23 -3.11
N PRO A 81 -4.71 -5.46 -3.98
CA PRO A 81 -4.83 -6.69 -4.71
C PRO A 81 -3.69 -6.81 -5.73
N CYS A 82 -3.08 -7.97 -5.80
CA CYS A 82 -1.97 -8.21 -6.73
C CYS A 82 -2.19 -9.45 -7.61
N TYR A 83 -3.44 -9.91 -7.72
CA TYR A 83 -3.81 -10.83 -8.79
C TYR A 83 -3.76 -10.06 -10.13
N PRO A 84 -3.20 -10.64 -11.21
CA PRO A 84 -2.92 -9.90 -12.44
C PRO A 84 -4.09 -9.10 -13.01
N ASP A 85 -5.31 -9.63 -12.91
CA ASP A 85 -6.53 -9.00 -13.46
C ASP A 85 -7.03 -7.81 -12.63
N PHE A 86 -6.56 -7.64 -11.40
CA PHE A 86 -6.93 -6.55 -10.48
C PHE A 86 -5.76 -5.60 -10.18
N VAL A 87 -4.66 -5.73 -10.91
CA VAL A 87 -3.45 -4.94 -10.66
C VAL A 87 -3.67 -3.43 -10.82
N GLY A 88 -4.69 -3.01 -11.55
CA GLY A 88 -5.08 -1.60 -11.67
C GLY A 88 -5.34 -0.92 -10.34
N ASP A 89 -5.99 -1.64 -9.40
CA ASP A 89 -6.27 -1.12 -8.07
C ASP A 89 -4.97 -1.00 -7.21
N ALA A 90 -3.97 -1.86 -7.47
CA ALA A 90 -2.64 -1.72 -6.86
C ALA A 90 -1.92 -0.45 -7.35
N TYR A 91 -2.00 -0.12 -8.63
CA TYR A 91 -1.46 1.14 -9.17
C TYR A 91 -2.15 2.35 -8.54
N ALA A 92 -3.47 2.30 -8.37
CA ALA A 92 -4.24 3.34 -7.69
C ALA A 92 -3.76 3.54 -6.24
N ALA A 93 -3.60 2.46 -5.48
CA ALA A 93 -3.10 2.50 -4.10
C ALA A 93 -1.66 3.03 -4.02
N MET A 94 -0.79 2.63 -4.95
CA MET A 94 0.59 3.11 -5.02
C MET A 94 0.66 4.62 -5.23
N SER A 95 -0.27 5.23 -5.99
CA SER A 95 -0.31 6.68 -6.20
C SER A 95 -0.67 7.48 -4.93
N ALA A 96 -1.19 6.81 -3.91
CA ALA A 96 -1.57 7.41 -2.64
C ALA A 96 -0.55 7.17 -1.52
N ALA A 97 0.48 6.35 -1.76
CA ALA A 97 1.50 6.03 -0.76
C ALA A 97 2.81 6.79 -1.01
N GLU A 98 3.64 6.92 0.02
CA GLU A 98 5.03 7.37 -0.07
C GLU A 98 5.97 6.17 -0.15
N THR A 99 5.53 5.02 0.38
CA THR A 99 6.35 3.80 0.45
C THR A 99 5.59 2.60 -0.07
N ALA A 100 6.24 1.79 -0.90
CA ALA A 100 5.77 0.49 -1.33
C ALA A 100 6.54 -0.62 -0.60
N LEU A 101 5.83 -1.44 0.19
CA LEU A 101 6.36 -2.64 0.79
C LEU A 101 6.10 -3.84 -0.12
N PHE A 102 7.16 -4.43 -0.62
CA PHE A 102 7.12 -5.63 -1.46
C PHE A 102 7.17 -6.88 -0.59
N MET A 103 6.04 -7.57 -0.51
CA MET A 103 5.96 -8.86 0.16
C MET A 103 6.50 -9.95 -0.76
N VAL A 104 7.50 -10.69 -0.28
CA VAL A 104 8.17 -11.77 -1.00
C VAL A 104 8.05 -13.05 -0.20
N ASP A 105 7.82 -14.16 -0.87
CA ASP A 105 7.79 -15.49 -0.25
C ASP A 105 9.23 -16.01 -0.06
N ALA A 106 9.55 -16.49 1.14
CA ALA A 106 10.86 -17.05 1.45
C ALA A 106 11.16 -18.37 0.70
N ILE A 107 10.16 -18.98 0.06
CA ILE A 107 10.29 -20.22 -0.70
C ILE A 107 10.48 -19.91 -2.20
N ASP A 108 9.57 -19.09 -2.75
CA ASP A 108 9.48 -18.87 -4.20
C ASP A 108 10.26 -17.63 -4.67
N GLY A 109 10.66 -16.76 -3.76
CA GLY A 109 11.26 -15.47 -4.11
C GLY A 109 10.30 -14.52 -4.85
N PRO A 110 10.82 -13.43 -5.46
CA PRO A 110 10.01 -12.46 -6.20
C PRO A 110 9.55 -13.03 -7.55
N GLN A 111 8.25 -12.87 -7.84
CA GLN A 111 7.60 -13.39 -9.06
C GLN A 111 7.30 -12.26 -10.07
N THR A 112 6.74 -12.62 -11.23
CA THR A 112 6.49 -11.68 -12.34
C THR A 112 5.64 -10.48 -11.94
N THR A 113 4.56 -10.67 -11.16
CA THR A 113 3.70 -9.57 -10.70
C THR A 113 4.47 -8.64 -9.76
N THR A 114 5.27 -9.20 -8.84
CA THR A 114 6.14 -8.43 -7.94
C THR A 114 7.12 -7.57 -8.72
N THR A 115 7.78 -8.16 -9.74
CA THR A 115 8.72 -7.45 -10.62
C THR A 115 8.06 -6.31 -11.39
N ARG A 116 6.86 -6.54 -11.93
CA ARG A 116 6.10 -5.50 -12.64
C ARG A 116 5.76 -4.33 -11.72
N LEU A 117 5.28 -4.60 -10.50
CA LEU A 117 4.94 -3.57 -9.52
C LEU A 117 6.17 -2.85 -8.99
N TRP A 118 7.34 -3.52 -8.96
CA TRP A 118 8.61 -2.89 -8.58
C TRP A 118 8.98 -1.74 -9.51
N PHE A 119 8.94 -1.96 -10.82
CA PHE A 119 9.19 -0.91 -11.81
C PHE A 119 8.11 0.18 -11.78
N ALA A 120 6.85 -0.18 -11.51
CA ALA A 120 5.79 0.81 -11.33
C ALA A 120 6.04 1.72 -10.10
N ALA A 121 6.56 1.16 -8.99
CA ALA A 121 6.95 1.94 -7.82
C ALA A 121 8.13 2.88 -8.13
N GLU A 122 9.05 2.44 -8.97
CA GLU A 122 10.17 3.25 -9.45
C GLU A 122 9.69 4.43 -10.30
N ASP A 123 8.81 4.17 -11.28
CA ASP A 123 8.19 5.22 -12.10
C ASP A 123 7.42 6.25 -11.27
N LEU A 124 6.79 5.81 -10.17
CA LEU A 124 6.10 6.67 -9.21
C LEU A 124 7.04 7.34 -8.20
N SER A 125 8.34 7.04 -8.26
CA SER A 125 9.36 7.54 -7.32
C SER A 125 9.05 7.22 -5.85
N LEU A 126 8.43 6.08 -5.56
CA LEU A 126 8.16 5.63 -4.20
C LEU A 126 9.43 5.14 -3.51
N SER A 127 9.54 5.37 -2.21
CA SER A 127 10.47 4.62 -1.38
C SER A 127 10.03 3.14 -1.36
N ARG A 128 10.99 2.23 -1.35
CA ARG A 128 10.72 0.79 -1.47
C ARG A 128 11.30 0.06 -0.27
N ALA A 129 10.63 -1.01 0.13
CA ALA A 129 11.11 -1.97 1.12
C ALA A 129 10.69 -3.38 0.71
N VAL A 130 11.37 -4.38 1.21
CA VAL A 130 11.03 -5.79 1.00
C VAL A 130 10.76 -6.45 2.35
N PHE A 131 9.73 -7.28 2.43
CA PHE A 131 9.45 -8.14 3.57
C PHE A 131 9.43 -9.59 3.10
N ILE A 132 10.47 -10.36 3.45
CA ILE A 132 10.57 -11.79 3.18
C ILE A 132 9.78 -12.53 4.24
N ASN A 133 8.61 -13.03 3.84
CA ASN A 133 7.60 -13.65 4.70
C ASN A 133 7.61 -15.17 4.61
N ARG A 134 6.91 -15.84 5.53
CA ARG A 134 6.75 -17.29 5.60
C ARG A 134 8.00 -18.05 6.06
N LEU A 135 8.87 -17.42 6.83
CA LEU A 135 10.04 -18.07 7.40
C LEU A 135 9.69 -19.21 8.38
N ASP A 136 8.40 -19.32 8.76
CA ASP A 136 7.85 -20.44 9.53
C ASP A 136 7.61 -21.72 8.69
N LYS A 137 7.87 -21.71 7.39
CA LYS A 137 7.67 -22.85 6.50
C LYS A 137 8.94 -23.69 6.35
N PRO A 138 8.81 -25.03 6.23
CA PRO A 138 9.99 -25.93 6.17
C PRO A 138 10.95 -25.66 5.02
N GLU A 139 10.44 -25.21 3.88
CA GLU A 139 11.23 -24.97 2.66
C GLU A 139 11.72 -23.51 2.56
N ALA A 140 11.50 -22.70 3.60
CA ALA A 140 11.89 -21.29 3.60
C ALA A 140 13.42 -21.13 3.62
N ASP A 141 13.93 -20.22 2.78
CA ASP A 141 15.34 -19.84 2.73
C ASP A 141 15.45 -18.34 2.53
N PHE A 142 15.87 -17.64 3.59
CA PHE A 142 15.96 -16.18 3.60
C PHE A 142 17.06 -15.68 2.65
N GLU A 143 18.25 -16.31 2.71
CA GLU A 143 19.40 -15.87 1.92
C GLU A 143 19.14 -16.07 0.42
N THR A 144 18.62 -17.23 0.03
CA THR A 144 18.22 -17.48 -1.36
C THR A 144 17.16 -16.48 -1.83
N ALA A 145 16.15 -16.17 -1.01
CA ALA A 145 15.12 -15.20 -1.37
C ALA A 145 15.68 -13.77 -1.48
N LEU A 146 16.61 -13.38 -0.60
CA LEU A 146 17.31 -12.09 -0.65
C LEU A 146 18.17 -11.97 -1.92
N ASP A 147 18.92 -13.01 -2.27
CA ASP A 147 19.74 -13.02 -3.47
C ASP A 147 18.90 -12.92 -4.75
N LEU A 148 17.78 -13.63 -4.81
CA LEU A 148 16.81 -13.50 -5.90
C LEU A 148 16.20 -12.09 -5.99
N CYS A 149 16.00 -11.41 -4.85
CA CYS A 149 15.59 -10.01 -4.83
C CYS A 149 16.69 -9.11 -5.38
N LYS A 150 17.95 -9.29 -4.95
CA LYS A 150 19.10 -8.52 -5.46
C LYS A 150 19.28 -8.71 -6.97
N GLU A 151 19.17 -9.94 -7.45
CA GLU A 151 19.29 -10.25 -8.89
C GLU A 151 18.22 -9.50 -9.73
N ARG A 152 16.99 -9.38 -9.20
CA ARG A 152 15.87 -8.80 -9.95
C ARG A 152 15.71 -7.29 -9.77
N PHE A 153 16.07 -6.77 -8.62
CA PHE A 153 15.74 -5.41 -8.19
C PHE A 153 16.95 -4.49 -8.02
N GLY A 154 18.14 -5.07 -7.94
CA GLY A 154 19.41 -4.33 -7.79
C GLY A 154 20.15 -4.66 -6.50
N ASN A 155 21.40 -4.26 -6.44
CA ASN A 155 22.32 -4.60 -5.33
C ASN A 155 22.20 -3.63 -4.14
N ASN A 156 21.33 -2.65 -4.21
CA ASN A 156 21.07 -1.68 -3.12
C ASN A 156 20.08 -2.21 -2.07
N LEU A 157 19.78 -3.50 -2.07
CA LEU A 157 18.99 -4.18 -1.06
C LEU A 157 19.88 -4.71 0.05
N GLY A 158 19.55 -4.39 1.30
CA GLY A 158 20.27 -4.89 2.47
C GLY A 158 19.33 -5.31 3.61
N ALA A 159 19.69 -6.41 4.28
CA ALA A 159 18.91 -6.90 5.41
C ALA A 159 19.05 -5.96 6.61
N VAL A 160 17.92 -5.44 7.10
CA VAL A 160 17.84 -4.73 8.39
C VAL A 160 17.38 -5.66 9.51
N THR A 161 16.80 -6.81 9.13
CA THR A 161 16.55 -7.93 10.04
C THR A 161 16.87 -9.24 9.34
N ILE A 162 17.47 -10.20 10.07
CA ILE A 162 17.72 -11.56 9.60
C ILE A 162 16.99 -12.57 10.50
N PRO A 163 16.63 -13.77 10.02
CA PRO A 163 15.89 -14.75 10.82
C PRO A 163 16.78 -15.48 11.83
N MET A 164 16.19 -15.86 12.97
CA MET A 164 16.74 -16.87 13.88
C MET A 164 16.08 -18.22 13.58
N GLY A 165 16.75 -19.04 12.78
CA GLY A 165 16.22 -20.30 12.29
C GLY A 165 15.16 -20.14 11.18
N VAL A 166 14.67 -21.26 10.66
CA VAL A 166 13.64 -21.33 9.62
C VAL A 166 12.70 -22.51 9.90
N GLY A 167 11.50 -22.48 9.31
CA GLY A 167 10.54 -23.58 9.46
C GLY A 167 10.06 -23.76 10.90
N ALA A 168 10.20 -24.98 11.41
CA ALA A 168 9.81 -25.30 12.77
C ALA A 168 10.72 -24.63 13.83
N ASP A 169 11.95 -24.38 13.46
CA ASP A 169 12.99 -23.77 14.34
C ASP A 169 13.00 -22.23 14.25
N PHE A 170 12.09 -21.63 13.48
CA PHE A 170 11.97 -20.17 13.39
C PHE A 170 11.52 -19.59 14.73
N ALA A 171 12.45 -18.94 15.43
CA ALA A 171 12.32 -18.47 16.80
C ALA A 171 12.19 -16.94 16.94
N GLY A 172 12.33 -16.19 15.84
CA GLY A 172 12.30 -14.73 15.85
C GLY A 172 13.24 -14.14 14.82
N ILE A 173 13.66 -12.89 15.05
CA ILE A 173 14.54 -12.15 14.13
C ILE A 173 15.72 -11.52 14.90
N ILE A 174 16.79 -11.26 14.20
CA ILE A 174 17.88 -10.41 14.67
C ILE A 174 17.72 -9.04 14.02
N ASP A 175 17.65 -8.01 14.82
CA ASP A 175 17.72 -6.62 14.38
C ASP A 175 19.19 -6.27 14.13
N VAL A 176 19.54 -6.15 12.87
CA VAL A 176 20.89 -5.85 12.40
C VAL A 176 21.29 -4.41 12.72
N VAL A 177 20.31 -3.50 12.78
CA VAL A 177 20.53 -2.09 13.07
C VAL A 177 20.93 -1.88 14.53
N HIS A 178 20.27 -2.59 15.46
CA HIS A 178 20.52 -2.47 16.92
C HIS A 178 21.37 -3.60 17.49
N MET A 179 21.70 -4.60 16.69
CA MET A 179 22.44 -5.81 17.10
C MET A 179 21.80 -6.51 18.30
N LYS A 180 20.51 -6.81 18.18
CA LYS A 180 19.72 -7.51 19.19
C LYS A 180 18.87 -8.61 18.57
N ALA A 181 18.73 -9.71 19.29
CA ALA A 181 17.74 -10.74 18.99
C ALA A 181 16.36 -10.29 19.51
N ARG A 182 15.32 -10.47 18.68
CA ARG A 182 13.95 -10.09 19.02
C ARG A 182 12.97 -11.19 18.66
N HIS A 183 12.06 -11.48 19.59
CA HIS A 183 10.93 -12.41 19.37
C HIS A 183 9.68 -11.92 20.11
N LEU A 184 8.54 -12.48 19.78
CA LEU A 184 7.27 -12.13 20.41
C LEU A 184 6.90 -13.11 21.53
N GLU A 185 6.67 -12.58 22.72
CA GLU A 185 6.03 -13.32 23.80
C GLU A 185 4.75 -12.59 24.25
N ASN A 186 3.60 -13.29 24.16
CA ASN A 186 2.30 -12.72 24.56
C ASN A 186 1.98 -11.36 23.93
N GLY A 187 2.34 -11.16 22.66
CA GLY A 187 2.11 -9.92 21.91
C GLY A 187 3.07 -8.77 22.27
N LYS A 188 4.15 -9.06 23.00
CA LYS A 188 5.20 -8.09 23.36
C LYS A 188 6.53 -8.56 22.81
N VAL A 189 7.32 -7.60 22.31
CA VAL A 189 8.71 -7.89 21.91
C VAL A 189 9.55 -8.14 23.16
N VAL A 190 10.24 -9.27 23.16
CA VAL A 190 11.34 -9.56 24.05
C VAL A 190 12.63 -9.32 23.28
N GLU A 191 13.54 -8.58 23.89
CA GLU A 191 14.84 -8.25 23.33
C GLU A 191 15.94 -8.90 24.15
N GLU A 192 16.84 -9.60 23.48
CA GLU A 192 17.94 -10.36 24.09
C GLU A 192 19.25 -10.13 23.32
N ASP A 193 20.34 -10.59 23.89
CA ASP A 193 21.62 -10.62 23.17
C ASP A 193 21.59 -11.67 22.08
N ILE A 194 22.31 -11.41 20.97
CA ILE A 194 22.37 -12.32 19.83
C ILE A 194 22.99 -13.66 20.26
N PRO A 195 22.32 -14.80 20.03
CA PRO A 195 22.90 -16.09 20.30
C PRO A 195 24.19 -16.31 19.50
N ALA A 196 25.20 -16.93 20.14
CA ALA A 196 26.55 -17.08 19.56
C ALA A 196 26.55 -17.74 18.16
N GLU A 197 25.58 -18.59 17.86
CA GLU A 197 25.44 -19.27 16.55
C GLU A 197 25.06 -18.32 15.41
N TYR A 198 24.49 -17.14 15.72
CA TYR A 198 24.09 -16.14 14.74
C TYR A 198 25.00 -14.90 14.73
N ALA A 199 25.99 -14.82 15.60
CA ALA A 199 26.82 -13.63 15.78
C ALA A 199 27.56 -13.25 14.48
N ASP A 200 28.20 -14.21 13.84
CA ASP A 200 28.98 -13.98 12.59
C ASP A 200 28.05 -13.50 11.45
N ALA A 201 26.87 -14.12 11.30
CA ALA A 201 25.89 -13.70 10.29
C ALA A 201 25.32 -12.30 10.55
N ALA A 202 25.11 -11.95 11.81
CA ALA A 202 24.64 -10.62 12.21
C ALA A 202 25.70 -9.54 11.95
N GLU A 203 26.98 -9.83 12.22
CA GLU A 203 28.08 -8.91 11.91
C GLU A 203 28.26 -8.71 10.42
N GLU A 204 28.24 -9.77 9.61
CA GLU A 204 28.32 -9.69 8.14
C GLU A 204 27.15 -8.87 7.54
N ALA A 205 25.93 -9.10 8.06
CA ALA A 205 24.76 -8.33 7.64
C ALA A 205 24.88 -6.86 8.06
N ARG A 206 25.45 -6.58 9.24
CA ARG A 206 25.71 -5.23 9.73
C ARG A 206 26.74 -4.49 8.89
N GLU A 207 27.86 -5.12 8.55
CA GLU A 207 28.88 -4.54 7.67
C GLU A 207 28.27 -4.20 6.31
N THR A 208 27.53 -5.14 5.70
CA THR A 208 26.83 -4.90 4.43
C THR A 208 25.83 -3.74 4.54
N LEU A 209 25.11 -3.62 5.64
CA LEU A 209 24.17 -2.52 5.87
C LEU A 209 24.89 -1.18 5.92
N VAL A 210 26.00 -1.09 6.70
CA VAL A 210 26.76 0.15 6.84
C VAL A 210 27.37 0.57 5.49
N ASP A 211 27.95 -0.35 4.75
CA ASP A 211 28.45 -0.10 3.38
C ASP A 211 27.40 0.57 2.49
N LEU A 212 26.16 0.06 2.51
CA LEU A 212 25.09 0.56 1.64
C LEU A 212 24.49 1.89 2.11
N VAL A 213 24.39 2.13 3.43
CA VAL A 213 23.72 3.34 3.93
C VAL A 213 24.66 4.52 4.09
N ALA A 214 25.97 4.28 4.30
CA ALA A 214 26.96 5.34 4.41
C ALA A 214 27.05 6.21 3.15
N GLU A 215 26.67 5.67 1.97
CA GLU A 215 26.60 6.44 0.71
C GLU A 215 25.62 7.63 0.77
N ALA A 216 24.74 7.66 1.75
CA ALA A 216 23.75 8.74 1.91
C ALA A 216 24.30 10.00 2.59
N ASP A 217 25.50 9.92 3.20
CA ASP A 217 26.13 11.04 3.90
C ASP A 217 27.66 11.04 3.68
N ASP A 218 28.17 12.08 3.04
CA ASP A 218 29.60 12.19 2.67
C ASP A 218 30.52 12.18 3.89
N GLU A 219 30.11 12.72 5.04
CA GLU A 219 30.93 12.77 6.27
C GLU A 219 31.02 11.38 6.91
N VAL A 220 29.90 10.68 6.97
CA VAL A 220 29.83 9.30 7.48
C VAL A 220 30.59 8.36 6.56
N MET A 221 30.49 8.51 5.25
CA MET A 221 31.23 7.71 4.27
C MET A 221 32.74 7.91 4.42
N MET A 222 33.21 9.17 4.62
CA MET A 222 34.62 9.42 4.82
C MET A 222 35.14 8.80 6.11
N ALA A 223 34.42 8.97 7.24
CA ALA A 223 34.77 8.39 8.51
C ALA A 223 34.85 6.85 8.43
N TYR A 224 33.88 6.24 7.75
CA TYR A 224 33.87 4.78 7.50
C TYR A 224 35.11 4.32 6.69
N LEU A 225 35.45 5.02 5.59
CA LEU A 225 36.63 4.69 4.77
C LEU A 225 37.97 4.90 5.48
N GLU A 226 38.04 5.83 6.44
CA GLU A 226 39.20 6.05 7.30
C GLU A 226 39.31 5.03 8.43
N GLY A 227 38.31 4.15 8.57
CA GLY A 227 38.27 3.11 9.62
C GLY A 227 37.84 3.63 11.00
N GLU A 228 37.17 4.79 11.03
CA GLU A 228 36.54 5.31 12.24
C GLU A 228 35.25 4.55 12.53
N GLU A 229 34.84 4.52 13.79
CA GLU A 229 33.61 3.87 14.22
C GLU A 229 32.40 4.71 13.82
N VAL A 230 31.52 4.17 12.97
CA VAL A 230 30.22 4.77 12.65
C VAL A 230 29.26 4.54 13.80
N THR A 231 28.73 5.62 14.37
CA THR A 231 27.86 5.53 15.54
C THR A 231 26.47 5.00 15.19
N GLN A 232 25.71 4.54 16.18
CA GLN A 232 24.33 4.10 16.00
C GLN A 232 23.45 5.23 15.45
N GLU A 233 23.64 6.46 15.93
CA GLU A 233 22.90 7.65 15.48
C GLU A 233 23.20 7.96 14.01
N ASP A 234 24.46 7.84 13.56
CA ASP A 234 24.84 8.05 12.17
C ASP A 234 24.14 7.03 11.25
N ILE A 235 24.10 5.75 11.65
CA ILE A 235 23.45 4.70 10.87
C ILE A 235 21.95 4.96 10.74
N GLU A 236 21.25 5.36 11.81
CA GLU A 236 19.82 5.65 11.77
C GLU A 236 19.50 6.89 10.91
N ASN A 237 20.35 7.92 10.96
CA ASN A 237 20.23 9.10 10.11
C ASN A 237 20.48 8.76 8.63
N CYS A 238 21.53 7.99 8.34
CA CYS A 238 21.82 7.50 7.00
C CYS A 238 20.68 6.63 6.46
N LEU A 239 20.13 5.70 7.26
CA LEU A 239 18.98 4.88 6.87
C LEU A 239 17.77 5.73 6.43
N SER A 240 17.41 6.73 7.24
CA SER A 240 16.27 7.62 6.91
C SER A 240 16.52 8.36 5.58
N THR A 241 17.72 8.90 5.38
CA THR A 241 18.10 9.62 4.15
C THR A 241 18.18 8.67 2.96
N ALA A 242 18.86 7.53 3.09
CA ALA A 242 19.04 6.56 2.02
C ALA A 242 17.72 5.97 1.51
N ILE A 243 16.77 5.70 2.42
CA ILE A 243 15.43 5.20 2.06
C ILE A 243 14.63 6.30 1.34
N ARG A 244 14.63 7.53 1.86
CA ARG A 244 13.93 8.67 1.24
C ARG A 244 14.48 8.98 -0.15
N GLU A 245 15.78 8.95 -0.34
CA GLU A 245 16.45 9.22 -1.61
C GLU A 245 16.52 8.00 -2.54
N ARG A 246 16.01 6.84 -2.05
CA ARG A 246 15.93 5.58 -2.81
C ARG A 246 17.29 4.98 -3.16
N ILE A 247 18.32 5.37 -2.43
CA ILE A 247 19.68 4.81 -2.52
C ILE A 247 19.70 3.39 -1.94
N PHE A 248 18.97 3.18 -0.83
CA PHE A 248 18.92 1.92 -0.10
C PHE A 248 17.49 1.38 -0.01
N VAL A 249 17.35 0.06 -0.09
CA VAL A 249 16.09 -0.67 0.08
C VAL A 249 16.22 -1.64 1.26
N PRO A 250 15.56 -1.36 2.39
CA PRO A 250 15.61 -2.24 3.57
C PRO A 250 14.85 -3.54 3.31
N VAL A 251 15.45 -4.66 3.73
CA VAL A 251 14.85 -5.98 3.67
C VAL A 251 14.58 -6.49 5.08
N PHE A 252 13.34 -6.88 5.33
CA PHE A 252 12.85 -7.42 6.59
C PHE A 252 12.61 -8.92 6.50
N ALA A 253 12.90 -9.63 7.59
CA ALA A 253 12.59 -11.04 7.77
C ALA A 253 11.38 -11.21 8.69
N GLY A 254 10.48 -12.17 8.41
CA GLY A 254 9.39 -12.44 9.33
C GLY A 254 8.46 -13.59 8.94
N ALA A 255 7.49 -13.82 9.82
CA ALA A 255 6.38 -14.75 9.63
C ALA A 255 5.09 -14.11 10.15
N CYS A 256 4.32 -13.49 9.26
CA CYS A 256 3.12 -12.72 9.62
C CYS A 256 2.08 -13.53 10.40
N VAL A 257 1.97 -14.85 10.13
CA VAL A 257 1.06 -15.76 10.86
C VAL A 257 1.47 -15.93 12.32
N LYS A 258 2.76 -15.82 12.62
CA LYS A 258 3.31 -15.81 13.99
C LYS A 258 3.46 -14.39 14.53
N GLU A 259 3.13 -13.36 13.74
CA GLU A 259 3.33 -11.93 14.03
C GLU A 259 4.81 -11.53 14.23
N GLU A 260 5.75 -12.44 13.96
CA GLU A 260 7.18 -12.20 14.08
C GLU A 260 7.71 -11.29 12.95
N GLY A 261 8.58 -10.34 13.33
CA GLY A 261 9.12 -9.32 12.43
C GLY A 261 8.20 -8.11 12.19
N VAL A 262 6.89 -8.21 12.50
CA VAL A 262 5.90 -7.16 12.22
C VAL A 262 6.14 -5.89 13.04
N ILE A 263 6.44 -6.03 14.33
CA ILE A 263 6.73 -4.86 15.19
C ILE A 263 8.01 -4.15 14.77
N SER A 264 9.05 -4.90 14.39
CA SER A 264 10.29 -4.31 13.85
C SER A 264 10.04 -3.52 12.58
N PHE A 265 9.19 -4.04 11.68
CA PHE A 265 8.74 -3.31 10.51
C PHE A 265 7.96 -2.04 10.87
N MET A 266 6.97 -2.09 11.79
CA MET A 266 6.22 -0.91 12.21
C MET A 266 7.12 0.16 12.85
N ASN A 267 8.12 -0.24 13.65
CA ASN A 267 9.11 0.68 14.20
C ASN A 267 9.92 1.37 13.09
N ALA A 268 10.40 0.60 12.12
CA ALA A 268 11.11 1.11 10.96
C ALA A 268 10.27 2.11 10.14
N VAL A 269 8.99 1.81 9.91
CA VAL A 269 8.07 2.73 9.21
C VAL A 269 8.00 4.08 9.93
N VAL A 270 7.89 4.09 11.24
CA VAL A 270 7.82 5.34 12.01
C VAL A 270 9.15 6.09 11.98
N SER A 271 10.27 5.38 12.14
CA SER A 271 11.59 6.01 12.32
C SER A 271 12.28 6.38 11.01
N TRP A 272 12.20 5.54 9.97
CA TRP A 272 13.06 5.67 8.78
C TRP A 272 12.31 6.00 7.50
N PHE A 273 11.03 5.57 7.36
CA PHE A 273 10.32 5.79 6.11
C PHE A 273 9.82 7.24 5.97
N PRO A 274 9.80 7.80 4.75
CA PRO A 274 9.34 9.15 4.54
C PRO A 274 7.83 9.28 4.80
N SER A 275 7.46 10.47 5.24
CA SER A 275 6.11 11.01 5.17
C SER A 275 5.94 11.82 3.90
N MET A 276 4.72 12.23 3.57
CA MET A 276 4.49 13.10 2.43
C MET A 276 5.23 14.43 2.54
N ALA A 277 5.35 14.99 3.74
CA ALA A 277 6.07 16.26 3.98
C ALA A 277 7.56 16.18 3.61
N ASP A 278 8.18 15.01 3.68
CA ASP A 278 9.60 14.80 3.37
C ASP A 278 9.91 14.97 1.87
N PHE A 279 8.91 14.89 0.99
CA PHE A 279 9.08 15.12 -0.45
C PHE A 279 8.95 16.59 -0.86
N GLY A 280 8.38 17.44 -0.03
CA GLY A 280 8.28 18.87 -0.20
C GLY A 280 7.38 19.35 -1.34
N ARG A 281 7.30 18.61 -2.45
CA ARG A 281 6.55 19.03 -3.66
C ARG A 281 5.95 17.85 -4.41
N ILE A 282 4.81 18.12 -5.08
CA ILE A 282 4.10 17.17 -5.95
C ILE A 282 4.03 17.74 -7.37
N PRO A 283 4.32 16.94 -8.41
CA PRO A 283 4.20 17.36 -9.79
C PRO A 283 2.74 17.55 -10.21
N LEU A 284 2.48 18.58 -11.00
CA LEU A 284 1.18 18.87 -11.61
C LEU A 284 1.20 18.55 -13.12
N VAL A 285 0.02 18.34 -13.68
CA VAL A 285 -0.16 18.03 -15.12
C VAL A 285 0.40 19.12 -16.03
N ASN A 286 0.34 20.39 -15.60
CA ASN A 286 0.86 21.53 -16.36
C ASN A 286 2.39 21.70 -16.28
N GLY A 287 3.10 20.82 -15.59
CA GLY A 287 4.54 20.86 -15.37
C GLY A 287 4.99 21.74 -14.20
N GLU A 288 4.05 22.40 -13.52
CA GLU A 288 4.33 23.10 -12.26
C GLU A 288 4.46 22.12 -11.08
N GLN A 289 4.82 22.63 -9.92
CA GLN A 289 4.92 21.87 -8.67
C GLN A 289 3.96 22.45 -7.64
N LEU A 290 3.29 21.59 -6.89
CA LEU A 290 2.50 21.96 -5.72
C LEU A 290 3.36 21.78 -4.47
N ASP A 291 3.56 22.84 -3.69
CA ASP A 291 4.23 22.76 -2.40
C ASP A 291 3.32 22.00 -1.40
N ILE A 292 3.91 21.07 -0.66
CA ILE A 292 3.23 20.32 0.40
C ILE A 292 3.31 21.16 1.67
N ASP A 293 2.22 21.83 2.01
CA ASP A 293 2.12 22.67 3.20
C ASP A 293 0.81 22.33 3.94
N PRO A 294 0.88 21.72 5.13
CA PRO A 294 -0.31 21.42 5.93
C PRO A 294 -1.05 22.67 6.40
N ASP A 295 -0.38 23.80 6.49
CA ASP A 295 -0.95 25.08 6.92
C ASP A 295 -1.50 25.94 5.76
N ASP A 296 -1.41 25.49 4.48
CA ASP A 296 -1.98 26.23 3.35
C ASP A 296 -3.50 26.31 3.52
N GLU A 297 -4.03 27.54 3.49
CA GLU A 297 -5.47 27.80 3.55
C GLU A 297 -6.24 27.29 2.32
N ARG A 298 -5.53 26.82 1.29
CA ARG A 298 -6.08 26.32 0.03
C ARG A 298 -5.89 24.81 -0.11
N PRO A 299 -6.67 24.01 0.60
CA PRO A 299 -6.50 22.56 0.57
C PRO A 299 -6.67 21.98 -0.83
N VAL A 300 -5.87 20.94 -1.09
CA VAL A 300 -5.91 20.15 -2.32
C VAL A 300 -6.06 18.68 -1.97
N GLY A 301 -7.04 18.02 -2.58
CA GLY A 301 -7.27 16.59 -2.42
C GLY A 301 -7.20 15.85 -3.77
N PHE A 302 -6.67 14.65 -3.76
CA PHE A 302 -6.54 13.75 -4.90
C PHE A 302 -7.35 12.47 -4.69
N VAL A 303 -8.30 12.19 -5.57
CA VAL A 303 -9.11 10.97 -5.54
C VAL A 303 -8.34 9.85 -6.22
N PHE A 304 -7.69 9.00 -5.45
CA PHE A 304 -6.91 7.89 -6.01
C PHE A 304 -7.74 6.64 -6.29
N LYS A 305 -8.93 6.52 -5.67
CA LYS A 305 -9.82 5.37 -5.84
C LYS A 305 -11.27 5.77 -5.64
N SER A 306 -12.16 5.17 -6.44
CA SER A 306 -13.62 5.23 -6.25
C SER A 306 -14.17 3.80 -6.12
N LEU A 307 -15.18 3.63 -5.28
CA LEU A 307 -15.84 2.35 -5.02
C LEU A 307 -17.35 2.55 -4.97
N ASN A 308 -18.12 1.66 -5.60
CA ASN A 308 -19.58 1.61 -5.46
C ASN A 308 -19.93 0.62 -4.34
N ASP A 309 -20.12 1.12 -3.13
CA ASP A 309 -20.52 0.31 -1.97
C ASP A 309 -22.06 0.08 -1.96
N PRO A 310 -22.52 -1.17 -1.70
CA PRO A 310 -23.97 -1.45 -1.72
C PRO A 310 -24.78 -0.70 -0.66
N GLN A 311 -24.18 -0.31 0.47
CA GLN A 311 -24.85 0.34 1.60
C GLN A 311 -24.66 1.86 1.59
N ASN A 312 -23.45 2.31 1.29
CA ASN A 312 -23.05 3.72 1.39
C ASN A 312 -23.10 4.47 0.05
N GLY A 313 -23.36 3.76 -1.05
CA GLY A 313 -23.30 4.30 -2.40
C GLY A 313 -21.87 4.51 -2.88
N LYS A 314 -21.61 5.57 -3.66
CA LYS A 314 -20.27 5.89 -4.13
C LYS A 314 -19.39 6.39 -2.98
N LEU A 315 -18.26 5.75 -2.79
CA LEU A 315 -17.20 6.14 -1.85
C LEU A 315 -15.98 6.58 -2.66
N SER A 316 -15.42 7.75 -2.36
CA SER A 316 -14.20 8.26 -2.97
C SER A 316 -13.08 8.30 -1.93
N PHE A 317 -11.98 7.62 -2.19
CA PHE A 317 -10.79 7.63 -1.37
C PHE A 317 -9.93 8.80 -1.78
N LEU A 318 -9.73 9.71 -0.87
CA LEU A 318 -9.10 11.01 -1.09
C LEU A 318 -7.81 11.10 -0.28
N LYS A 319 -6.69 11.36 -0.94
CA LYS A 319 -5.45 11.78 -0.30
C LYS A 319 -5.39 13.30 -0.25
N VAL A 320 -5.10 13.87 0.91
CA VAL A 320 -4.86 15.30 1.07
C VAL A 320 -3.45 15.62 0.63
N LEU A 321 -3.29 16.44 -0.40
CA LEU A 321 -1.99 16.78 -0.99
C LEU A 321 -1.37 18.04 -0.38
N SER A 322 -2.19 19.00 0.04
CA SER A 322 -1.75 20.24 0.71
C SER A 322 -2.89 20.80 1.54
N GLY A 323 -2.59 21.56 2.57
CA GLY A 323 -3.54 22.18 3.48
C GLY A 323 -4.29 21.17 4.34
N THR A 324 -5.42 21.63 4.90
CA THR A 324 -6.31 20.83 5.75
C THR A 324 -7.74 20.85 5.19
N ILE A 325 -8.25 19.67 4.85
CA ILE A 325 -9.64 19.47 4.41
C ILE A 325 -10.53 19.27 5.64
N ASN A 326 -11.50 20.14 5.83
CA ASN A 326 -12.48 20.05 6.90
C ASN A 326 -13.80 19.44 6.38
N ALA A 327 -14.50 18.66 7.21
CA ALA A 327 -15.83 18.16 6.88
C ALA A 327 -16.78 19.31 6.58
N GLY A 328 -17.55 19.19 5.49
CA GLY A 328 -18.48 20.22 5.01
C GLY A 328 -17.88 21.25 4.06
N ILE A 329 -16.56 21.24 3.80
CA ILE A 329 -15.92 22.13 2.82
C ILE A 329 -16.46 21.86 1.41
N GLU A 330 -16.43 22.91 0.58
CA GLU A 330 -16.72 22.83 -0.84
C GLU A 330 -15.43 23.05 -1.64
N LEU A 331 -15.07 22.11 -2.49
CA LEU A 331 -13.91 22.17 -3.38
C LEU A 331 -14.36 22.01 -4.82
N ILE A 332 -13.60 22.58 -5.76
CA ILE A 332 -13.90 22.51 -7.19
C ILE A 332 -13.08 21.35 -7.80
N ASN A 333 -13.78 20.46 -8.49
CA ASN A 333 -13.17 19.39 -9.26
C ASN A 333 -12.48 19.96 -10.50
N ALA A 334 -11.18 19.68 -10.68
CA ALA A 334 -10.38 20.24 -11.76
C ALA A 334 -10.86 19.79 -13.16
N ARG A 335 -11.33 18.54 -13.28
CA ARG A 335 -11.85 17.97 -14.56
C ARG A 335 -13.21 18.53 -14.94
N THR A 336 -14.18 18.50 -14.01
CA THR A 336 -15.57 18.87 -14.31
C THR A 336 -15.86 20.36 -14.15
N ARG A 337 -14.99 21.11 -13.43
CA ARG A 337 -15.17 22.51 -13.02
C ARG A 337 -16.40 22.75 -12.14
N LYS A 338 -16.95 21.69 -11.53
CA LYS A 338 -18.09 21.74 -10.61
C LYS A 338 -17.61 21.76 -9.16
N ALA A 339 -18.39 22.42 -8.33
CA ALA A 339 -18.19 22.40 -6.89
C ALA A 339 -18.70 21.07 -6.31
N GLU A 340 -17.87 20.46 -5.49
CA GLU A 340 -18.13 19.21 -4.77
C GLU A 340 -18.11 19.47 -3.27
N ARG A 341 -19.16 19.07 -2.56
CA ARG A 341 -19.25 19.23 -1.10
C ARG A 341 -18.77 17.96 -0.40
N LEU A 342 -17.71 18.07 0.39
CA LEU A 342 -17.15 17.01 1.21
C LEU A 342 -17.88 16.97 2.56
N GLY A 343 -19.13 16.45 2.58
CA GLY A 343 -20.03 16.56 3.73
C GLY A 343 -19.51 15.83 4.97
N HIS A 344 -19.02 14.61 4.80
CA HIS A 344 -18.43 13.78 5.84
C HIS A 344 -17.06 13.27 5.39
N LEU A 345 -16.16 13.10 6.34
CA LEU A 345 -14.87 12.48 6.14
C LEU A 345 -14.77 11.24 7.04
N TYR A 346 -14.37 10.10 6.50
CA TYR A 346 -14.20 8.86 7.24
C TYR A 346 -12.77 8.35 7.17
N LEU A 347 -12.26 7.85 8.30
CA LEU A 347 -11.19 6.85 8.28
C LEU A 347 -11.86 5.48 8.14
N MET A 348 -11.32 4.64 7.27
CA MET A 348 -11.88 3.34 6.98
C MET A 348 -10.90 2.24 7.42
N THR A 349 -11.39 1.23 8.17
CA THR A 349 -10.64 0.02 8.52
C THR A 349 -11.42 -1.17 7.98
N GLY A 350 -10.96 -1.77 6.88
CA GLY A 350 -11.79 -2.72 6.15
C GLY A 350 -13.13 -2.10 5.79
N ARG A 351 -14.23 -2.61 6.36
CA ARG A 351 -15.60 -2.08 6.16
C ARG A 351 -16.03 -1.04 7.21
N GLU A 352 -15.32 -0.99 8.33
CA GLU A 352 -15.68 -0.10 9.42
C GLU A 352 -15.26 1.34 9.12
N THR A 353 -16.12 2.30 9.44
CA THR A 353 -15.88 3.72 9.22
C THR A 353 -15.89 4.48 10.55
N THR A 354 -14.95 5.41 10.70
CA THR A 354 -14.89 6.35 11.83
C THR A 354 -14.95 7.77 11.31
N ASP A 355 -15.93 8.57 11.77
CA ASP A 355 -16.04 9.98 11.41
C ASP A 355 -14.84 10.78 11.91
N VAL A 356 -14.27 11.61 11.02
CA VAL A 356 -13.25 12.58 11.36
C VAL A 356 -13.68 13.98 10.94
N LYS A 357 -13.25 15.00 11.69
CA LYS A 357 -13.66 16.39 11.43
C LYS A 357 -12.79 17.06 10.38
N SER A 358 -11.54 16.62 10.28
CA SER A 358 -10.54 17.19 9.38
C SER A 358 -9.49 16.15 9.00
N ALA A 359 -8.84 16.40 7.90
CA ALA A 359 -7.70 15.61 7.38
C ALA A 359 -6.64 16.58 6.88
N ALA A 360 -5.40 16.46 7.38
CA ALA A 360 -4.25 17.30 6.98
C ALA A 360 -3.49 16.68 5.80
N ALA A 361 -2.57 17.44 5.23
CA ALA A 361 -1.70 16.97 4.16
C ALA A 361 -1.01 15.64 4.53
N GLY A 362 -1.03 14.68 3.61
CA GLY A 362 -0.60 13.31 3.84
C GLY A 362 -1.70 12.35 4.29
N ASP A 363 -2.81 12.84 4.82
CA ASP A 363 -3.91 11.99 5.28
C ASP A 363 -4.68 11.36 4.12
N ILE A 364 -5.24 10.17 4.39
CA ILE A 364 -6.16 9.48 3.48
C ILE A 364 -7.51 9.36 4.17
N VAL A 365 -8.54 9.90 3.52
CA VAL A 365 -9.92 9.83 4.00
C VAL A 365 -10.87 9.34 2.93
N VAL A 366 -12.01 8.83 3.35
CA VAL A 366 -13.07 8.37 2.44
C VAL A 366 -14.23 9.37 2.52
N VAL A 367 -14.67 9.83 1.35
CA VAL A 367 -15.75 10.79 1.20
C VAL A 367 -16.94 10.12 0.49
N PRO A 368 -18.10 10.02 1.13
CA PRO A 368 -19.28 9.43 0.50
C PRO A 368 -19.96 10.41 -0.47
N LYS A 369 -20.60 9.85 -1.50
CA LYS A 369 -21.48 10.56 -2.46
C LYS A 369 -20.82 11.70 -3.24
N LEU A 370 -19.51 11.64 -3.43
CA LEU A 370 -18.77 12.59 -4.25
C LEU A 370 -18.91 12.22 -5.74
N ASP A 371 -19.17 13.21 -6.61
CA ASP A 371 -19.23 12.99 -8.07
C ASP A 371 -17.83 13.15 -8.72
N ALA A 372 -16.82 12.58 -8.06
CA ALA A 372 -15.45 12.55 -8.53
C ALA A 372 -15.06 11.16 -9.01
N LEU A 373 -14.23 11.06 -10.04
CA LEU A 373 -13.67 9.82 -10.56
C LEU A 373 -12.25 9.60 -10.00
N THR A 374 -11.79 8.37 -10.12
CA THR A 374 -10.38 8.03 -9.85
C THR A 374 -9.46 8.88 -10.75
N GLY A 375 -8.49 9.57 -10.16
CA GLY A 375 -7.59 10.53 -10.83
C GLY A 375 -8.02 11.99 -10.71
N ASP A 376 -9.23 12.31 -10.25
CA ASP A 376 -9.68 13.70 -10.09
C ASP A 376 -8.95 14.41 -8.95
N THR A 377 -8.62 15.68 -9.19
CA THR A 377 -8.09 16.58 -8.16
C THR A 377 -9.15 17.60 -7.77
N LEU A 378 -9.30 17.80 -6.49
CA LEU A 378 -10.22 18.76 -5.87
C LEU A 378 -9.43 19.87 -5.20
N SER A 379 -9.73 21.12 -5.48
CA SER A 379 -9.06 22.28 -4.88
C SER A 379 -10.00 23.48 -4.76
N VAL A 380 -9.62 24.48 -3.96
CA VAL A 380 -10.41 25.71 -3.80
C VAL A 380 -10.65 26.43 -5.14
N THR A 381 -9.67 26.39 -6.03
CA THR A 381 -9.73 27.12 -7.33
C THR A 381 -10.16 26.24 -8.50
N GLY A 382 -10.11 24.92 -8.36
CA GLY A 382 -10.31 23.96 -9.45
C GLY A 382 -9.22 24.02 -10.55
N LYS A 383 -8.12 24.74 -10.32
CA LYS A 383 -7.03 24.90 -11.30
C LYS A 383 -5.84 23.98 -11.06
N VAL A 384 -5.76 23.40 -9.88
CA VAL A 384 -4.72 22.44 -9.50
C VAL A 384 -5.14 21.07 -10.01
N GLU A 385 -4.28 20.42 -10.79
CA GLU A 385 -4.48 19.08 -11.32
C GLU A 385 -3.20 18.27 -11.06
N ALA A 386 -3.24 17.37 -10.08
CA ALA A 386 -2.10 16.53 -9.72
C ALA A 386 -1.77 15.58 -10.89
N ALA A 387 -0.48 15.37 -11.13
CA ALA A 387 -0.06 14.41 -12.12
C ALA A 387 -0.51 13.01 -11.68
N SER A 388 -1.27 12.34 -12.56
CA SER A 388 -1.73 10.98 -12.37
C SER A 388 -0.77 10.01 -13.06
N PHE A 389 -0.73 8.79 -12.58
CA PHE A 389 -0.01 7.71 -13.24
C PHE A 389 -0.86 7.07 -14.35
N ARG A 390 -0.20 6.28 -15.19
CA ARG A 390 -0.89 5.54 -16.25
C ARG A 390 -1.33 4.18 -15.73
N PHE A 391 -2.63 3.93 -15.83
CA PHE A 391 -3.18 2.61 -15.58
C PHE A 391 -2.70 1.59 -16.62
N PRO A 392 -2.62 0.29 -16.26
CA PRO A 392 -2.39 -0.77 -17.22
C PRO A 392 -3.44 -0.79 -18.30
N ASN A 393 -3.02 -1.10 -19.55
CA ASN A 393 -3.95 -1.21 -20.67
C ASN A 393 -4.90 -2.40 -20.50
N SER A 394 -6.17 -2.20 -20.85
CA SER A 394 -7.20 -3.23 -20.89
C SER A 394 -7.08 -4.02 -22.18
N LEU A 395 -6.56 -5.24 -22.10
CA LEU A 395 -6.27 -6.07 -23.27
C LEU A 395 -7.34 -7.14 -23.54
N TYR A 396 -8.19 -7.43 -22.56
CA TYR A 396 -9.28 -8.42 -22.69
C TYR A 396 -10.55 -7.71 -23.12
N ARG A 397 -11.08 -8.06 -24.30
CA ARG A 397 -12.31 -7.51 -24.85
C ARG A 397 -13.34 -8.60 -25.06
N ILE A 398 -14.56 -8.38 -24.59
CA ILE A 398 -15.66 -9.34 -24.72
C ILE A 398 -17.00 -8.61 -24.92
N ALA A 399 -17.84 -9.15 -25.79
CA ALA A 399 -19.22 -8.69 -25.93
C ALA A 399 -20.10 -9.33 -24.84
N ILE A 400 -20.94 -8.54 -24.20
CA ILE A 400 -21.85 -8.97 -23.13
C ILE A 400 -23.30 -8.72 -23.57
N GLU A 401 -24.11 -9.75 -23.43
CA GLU A 401 -25.54 -9.69 -23.69
C GLU A 401 -26.33 -10.24 -22.48
N PRO A 402 -27.43 -9.58 -22.06
CA PRO A 402 -28.24 -10.12 -20.99
C PRO A 402 -29.02 -11.34 -21.42
N ASP A 403 -29.16 -12.33 -20.54
CA ASP A 403 -29.93 -13.56 -20.79
C ASP A 403 -31.42 -13.26 -21.05
N LYS A 404 -31.96 -12.17 -20.49
CA LYS A 404 -33.35 -11.77 -20.64
C LYS A 404 -33.48 -10.50 -21.47
N ARG A 405 -34.24 -10.55 -22.56
CA ARG A 405 -34.60 -9.36 -23.35
C ARG A 405 -35.32 -8.32 -22.48
N GLY A 406 -35.00 -7.04 -22.72
CA GLY A 406 -35.58 -5.90 -21.98
C GLY A 406 -34.80 -5.51 -20.73
N THR A 407 -33.67 -6.19 -20.42
CA THR A 407 -32.79 -5.83 -19.30
C THR A 407 -31.50 -5.14 -19.75
N GLU A 408 -31.35 -4.85 -21.05
CA GLU A 408 -30.17 -4.23 -21.67
C GLU A 408 -29.84 -2.88 -21.03
N GLY A 409 -30.86 -2.06 -20.73
CA GLY A 409 -30.68 -0.76 -20.08
C GLY A 409 -30.14 -0.86 -18.65
N LYS A 410 -30.53 -1.90 -17.89
CA LYS A 410 -30.00 -2.15 -16.55
C LYS A 410 -28.56 -2.64 -16.60
N LEU A 411 -28.27 -3.55 -17.53
CA LEU A 411 -26.91 -4.04 -17.80
C LEU A 411 -25.99 -2.86 -18.10
N TYR A 412 -26.33 -2.06 -19.12
CA TYR A 412 -25.50 -0.95 -19.56
C TYR A 412 -25.25 0.07 -18.44
N ALA A 413 -26.30 0.49 -17.72
CA ALA A 413 -26.18 1.44 -16.62
C ALA A 413 -25.31 0.92 -15.44
N PHE A 414 -25.31 -0.40 -15.19
CA PHE A 414 -24.44 -1.00 -14.20
C PHE A 414 -22.98 -1.01 -14.66
N LEU A 415 -22.75 -1.37 -15.92
CA LEU A 415 -21.41 -1.42 -16.51
C LEU A 415 -20.77 -0.03 -16.59
N GLU A 416 -21.51 1.01 -17.01
CA GLU A 416 -21.04 2.40 -17.02
C GLU A 416 -20.60 2.85 -15.61
N LYS A 417 -21.45 2.62 -14.60
CA LYS A 417 -21.09 2.96 -13.21
C LYS A 417 -19.86 2.21 -12.72
N SER A 418 -19.64 1.00 -13.21
CA SER A 418 -18.45 0.22 -12.84
C SER A 418 -17.21 0.76 -13.52
N ALA A 419 -17.30 1.17 -14.77
CA ALA A 419 -16.21 1.83 -15.50
C ALA A 419 -15.86 3.21 -14.92
N ASP A 420 -16.85 3.96 -14.41
CA ASP A 420 -16.62 5.22 -13.68
C ASP A 420 -15.78 5.02 -12.38
N ALA A 421 -15.89 3.85 -11.78
CA ALA A 421 -15.16 3.54 -10.55
C ALA A 421 -13.76 2.93 -10.82
N ASP A 422 -13.61 2.21 -11.94
CA ASP A 422 -12.38 1.50 -12.28
C ASP A 422 -11.85 1.95 -13.65
N PRO A 423 -10.76 2.76 -13.69
CA PRO A 423 -10.18 3.25 -14.95
C PRO A 423 -9.62 2.17 -15.88
N THR A 424 -9.50 0.92 -15.39
CA THR A 424 -9.09 -0.23 -16.21
C THR A 424 -10.26 -0.94 -16.90
N LEU A 425 -11.47 -0.46 -16.65
CA LEU A 425 -12.67 -0.91 -17.35
C LEU A 425 -13.13 0.15 -18.34
N SER A 426 -13.52 -0.28 -19.54
CA SER A 426 -14.26 0.57 -20.45
C SER A 426 -15.45 -0.19 -21.03
N VAL A 427 -16.52 0.56 -21.30
CA VAL A 427 -17.77 0.03 -21.85
C VAL A 427 -18.12 0.83 -23.09
N GLU A 428 -18.27 0.16 -24.20
CA GLU A 428 -18.65 0.78 -25.46
C GLU A 428 -19.78 -0.01 -26.15
N ARG A 429 -20.54 0.64 -26.98
CA ARG A 429 -21.49 -0.03 -27.86
C ARG A 429 -20.86 -0.11 -29.22
N ASP A 430 -20.66 -1.32 -29.71
CA ASP A 430 -20.13 -1.55 -31.04
C ASP A 430 -21.16 -1.06 -32.10
N GLU A 431 -20.75 -0.17 -32.98
CA GLU A 431 -21.63 0.48 -33.93
C GLU A 431 -22.13 -0.47 -35.05
N GLU A 432 -21.33 -1.49 -35.39
CA GLU A 432 -21.66 -2.43 -36.46
C GLU A 432 -22.59 -3.55 -35.97
N THR A 433 -22.28 -4.11 -34.80
CA THR A 433 -23.04 -5.25 -34.25
C THR A 433 -24.15 -4.83 -33.30
N GLY A 434 -24.08 -3.61 -32.75
CA GLY A 434 -24.97 -3.10 -31.69
C GLY A 434 -24.77 -3.76 -30.33
N GLN A 435 -23.72 -4.55 -30.18
CA GLN A 435 -23.38 -5.25 -28.93
C GLN A 435 -22.74 -4.32 -27.90
N THR A 436 -22.95 -4.61 -26.63
CA THR A 436 -22.20 -3.96 -25.53
C THR A 436 -20.88 -4.70 -25.36
N VAL A 437 -19.76 -3.99 -25.52
CA VAL A 437 -18.40 -4.54 -25.40
C VAL A 437 -17.74 -3.98 -24.16
N ILE A 438 -17.16 -4.87 -23.34
CA ILE A 438 -16.33 -4.52 -22.19
C ILE A 438 -14.88 -4.74 -22.57
N SER A 439 -14.02 -3.77 -22.21
CA SER A 439 -12.57 -3.95 -22.17
C SER A 439 -12.13 -3.96 -20.72
N ALA A 440 -11.31 -4.94 -20.35
CA ALA A 440 -10.82 -5.18 -19.00
C ALA A 440 -9.35 -5.64 -19.04
N ILE A 441 -8.67 -5.73 -17.90
CA ILE A 441 -7.30 -6.29 -17.82
C ILE A 441 -7.34 -7.79 -18.15
N GLY A 442 -8.31 -8.52 -17.58
CA GLY A 442 -8.42 -9.96 -17.76
C GLY A 442 -9.82 -10.52 -17.50
N GLU A 443 -9.97 -11.83 -17.69
CA GLU A 443 -11.23 -12.55 -17.58
C GLU A 443 -11.81 -12.55 -16.17
N ALA A 444 -10.96 -12.69 -15.13
CA ALA A 444 -11.42 -12.71 -13.75
C ALA A 444 -12.06 -11.38 -13.32
N GLN A 445 -11.59 -10.23 -13.87
CA GLN A 445 -12.18 -8.93 -13.63
C GLN A 445 -13.62 -8.87 -14.21
N VAL A 446 -13.84 -9.40 -15.40
CA VAL A 446 -15.17 -9.47 -16.04
C VAL A 446 -16.08 -10.44 -15.26
N SER A 447 -15.59 -11.61 -14.86
CA SER A 447 -16.36 -12.57 -14.06
C SER A 447 -16.88 -11.95 -12.76
N VAL A 448 -16.02 -11.25 -12.00
CA VAL A 448 -16.42 -10.52 -10.78
C VAL A 448 -17.45 -9.44 -11.09
N LEU A 449 -17.28 -8.74 -12.20
CA LEU A 449 -18.20 -7.68 -12.63
C LEU A 449 -19.61 -8.23 -12.92
N LEU A 450 -19.70 -9.38 -13.61
CA LEU A 450 -20.97 -10.04 -13.94
C LEU A 450 -21.66 -10.64 -12.70
N GLU A 451 -20.91 -11.22 -11.77
CA GLU A 451 -21.45 -11.70 -10.51
C GLU A 451 -22.01 -10.52 -9.66
N ARG A 452 -21.30 -9.39 -9.61
CA ARG A 452 -21.81 -8.17 -8.96
C ARG A 452 -23.04 -7.58 -9.67
N LEU A 453 -23.14 -7.71 -10.99
CA LEU A 453 -24.34 -7.34 -11.76
C LEU A 453 -25.55 -8.17 -11.30
N GLU A 454 -25.40 -9.50 -11.24
CA GLU A 454 -26.44 -10.40 -10.81
C GLU A 454 -26.87 -10.08 -9.37
N ASP A 455 -25.92 -9.99 -8.45
CA ASP A 455 -26.18 -9.73 -7.02
C ASP A 455 -26.93 -8.41 -6.79
N ARG A 456 -26.61 -7.37 -7.58
CA ARG A 456 -27.15 -6.01 -7.36
C ARG A 456 -28.44 -5.70 -8.14
N THR A 457 -28.58 -6.31 -9.31
CA THR A 457 -29.66 -5.96 -10.24
C THR A 457 -30.61 -7.13 -10.58
N GLY A 458 -30.21 -8.37 -10.24
CA GLY A 458 -30.87 -9.59 -10.65
C GLY A 458 -30.81 -9.87 -12.15
N VAL A 459 -29.88 -9.20 -12.87
CA VAL A 459 -29.64 -9.41 -14.31
C VAL A 459 -28.47 -10.36 -14.47
N THR A 460 -28.67 -11.45 -15.18
CA THR A 460 -27.64 -12.40 -15.64
C THR A 460 -27.26 -12.07 -17.09
N ALA A 461 -25.96 -12.25 -17.43
CA ALA A 461 -25.43 -11.96 -18.76
C ALA A 461 -24.26 -12.89 -19.10
#